data_2646df520bcb45c6e698ad0ceb751a5f
#
_entry.id   2646df520bcb45c6e698ad0ceb751a5f
#
_cell.length_a   1.000
_cell.length_b   1.000
_cell.length_c   1.000
_cell.angle_alpha   90.00
_cell.angle_beta   90.00
_cell.angle_gamma   90.00
#
_symmetry.space_group_name_H-M   'P 1'
#
loop_
_entity.id
_entity.type
_entity.pdbx_description
1 polymer ?
#
loop_
_entity_poly.entity_id
_entity_poly.type
_entity_poly.pdbx_seq_one_letter_code
_entity_poly.pdbx_strand_id
1 'polypeptide(L)'
;MSVWKIVIVVAATALVLTGCGGSTGDNGGTSCNPTGGASGATAAQTVKINSDPNTVGRFDPGTVSVKVGDSVEWDWVDNGAQHSVTADDNTFDSCLLGAGSKFAATFTKAGDFKYHCTIHSGMTGDVKVS
;
A
#
# COMPACT_ATOMS: atom_id res chain seq x y z
N MET A 1 13.85 -31.97 -64.97
CA MET A 1 13.85 -30.49 -64.82
C MET A 1 13.41 -30.19 -63.41
N SER A 2 14.36 -29.93 -62.50
CA SER A 2 14.05 -29.63 -61.09
C SER A 2 13.92 -28.14 -60.93
N VAL A 3 12.74 -27.71 -60.56
CA VAL A 3 12.49 -26.30 -60.17
C VAL A 3 12.76 -26.12 -58.68
N TRP A 4 13.86 -25.45 -58.40
CA TRP A 4 14.28 -25.10 -57.06
C TRP A 4 13.44 -23.91 -56.57
N LYS A 5 12.61 -24.14 -55.55
CA LYS A 5 11.86 -23.08 -54.89
C LYS A 5 12.77 -22.38 -53.88
N ILE A 6 13.09 -21.13 -54.16
CA ILE A 6 13.81 -20.24 -53.24
C ILE A 6 12.80 -19.76 -52.22
N VAL A 7 13.00 -20.14 -50.96
CA VAL A 7 12.26 -19.59 -49.81
C VAL A 7 13.03 -18.37 -49.32
N ILE A 8 12.45 -17.19 -49.52
CA ILE A 8 12.98 -15.94 -48.95
C ILE A 8 12.44 -15.82 -47.54
N VAL A 9 13.32 -15.98 -46.54
CA VAL A 9 13.02 -15.69 -45.16
C VAL A 9 13.23 -14.20 -44.92
N VAL A 10 12.15 -13.46 -44.79
CA VAL A 10 12.19 -12.05 -44.37
C VAL A 10 12.30 -12.00 -42.86
N ALA A 11 13.47 -11.69 -42.35
CA ALA A 11 13.69 -11.41 -40.93
C ALA A 11 13.14 -10.01 -40.61
N ALA A 12 12.00 -9.96 -39.95
CA ALA A 12 11.46 -8.72 -39.39
C ALA A 12 12.21 -8.39 -38.10
N THR A 13 13.15 -7.44 -38.18
CA THR A 13 13.77 -6.84 -37.00
C THR A 13 12.78 -5.88 -36.34
N ALA A 14 12.18 -6.28 -35.25
CA ALA A 14 11.39 -5.40 -34.40
C ALA A 14 12.33 -4.47 -33.61
N LEU A 15 12.33 -3.18 -33.96
CA LEU A 15 12.94 -2.14 -33.14
C LEU A 15 12.05 -1.96 -31.87
N VAL A 16 12.55 -2.39 -30.71
CA VAL A 16 11.97 -2.03 -29.45
C VAL A 16 12.47 -0.63 -29.10
N LEU A 17 11.62 0.37 -29.28
CA LEU A 17 11.85 1.69 -28.70
C LEU A 17 11.56 1.60 -27.18
N THR A 18 12.59 1.52 -26.38
CA THR A 18 12.51 1.78 -24.95
C THR A 18 12.32 3.28 -24.75
N GLY A 19 11.07 3.70 -24.68
CA GLY A 19 10.71 5.05 -24.27
C GLY A 19 10.96 5.20 -22.77
N CYS A 20 12.10 5.76 -22.38
CA CYS A 20 12.30 6.36 -21.08
C CYS A 20 11.41 7.60 -20.99
N GLY A 21 10.20 7.44 -20.47
CA GLY A 21 9.38 8.56 -20.04
C GLY A 21 9.96 9.12 -18.75
N GLY A 22 10.88 10.08 -18.85
CA GLY A 22 11.33 10.86 -17.70
C GLY A 22 10.22 11.78 -17.24
N SER A 23 9.55 11.44 -16.15
CA SER A 23 8.76 12.41 -15.37
C SER A 23 9.72 13.14 -14.45
N THR A 24 10.23 14.27 -14.91
CA THR A 24 10.86 15.28 -14.07
C THR A 24 9.77 16.05 -13.35
N GLY A 25 9.41 15.61 -12.17
CA GLY A 25 8.64 16.34 -11.18
C GLY A 25 9.47 16.41 -9.91
N ASP A 26 10.52 17.21 -9.93
CA ASP A 26 11.27 17.60 -8.74
C ASP A 26 10.42 18.57 -7.91
N ASN A 27 9.66 18.03 -6.98
CA ASN A 27 9.26 18.76 -5.79
C ASN A 27 9.95 18.08 -4.61
N GLY A 28 10.90 18.76 -4.00
CA GLY A 28 11.69 18.30 -2.87
C GLY A 28 10.85 18.01 -1.63
N GLY A 29 10.10 16.91 -1.67
CA GLY A 29 9.51 16.24 -0.54
C GLY A 29 10.20 14.89 -0.41
N THR A 30 10.63 14.54 0.77
CA THR A 30 11.14 13.21 1.10
C THR A 30 10.07 12.21 0.65
N SER A 31 10.31 11.53 -0.47
CA SER A 31 9.36 10.52 -0.97
C SER A 31 9.35 9.36 0.04
N CYS A 32 8.25 9.23 0.76
CA CYS A 32 8.03 8.09 1.62
C CYS A 32 7.79 6.86 0.76
N ASN A 33 8.46 5.75 1.08
CA ASN A 33 8.20 4.45 0.47
C ASN A 33 7.43 3.59 1.47
N PRO A 34 6.22 3.11 1.14
CA PRO A 34 5.49 2.19 2.01
C PRO A 34 6.32 0.94 2.34
N THR A 35 6.27 0.51 3.59
CA THR A 35 6.99 -0.68 4.09
C THR A 35 6.05 -1.65 4.80
N GLY A 36 6.41 -2.92 4.84
CA GLY A 36 5.64 -3.96 5.54
C GLY A 36 4.27 -4.24 4.94
N GLY A 37 3.97 -3.69 3.76
CA GLY A 37 2.71 -3.92 3.06
C GLY A 37 2.61 -5.32 2.45
N ALA A 38 1.39 -5.88 2.43
CA ALA A 38 1.05 -7.17 1.85
C ALA A 38 0.10 -6.98 0.66
N SER A 39 0.63 -7.05 -0.56
CA SER A 39 -0.18 -6.96 -1.77
C SER A 39 -0.94 -8.26 -2.02
N GLY A 40 -2.25 -8.15 -2.32
CA GLY A 40 -3.09 -9.29 -2.70
C GLY A 40 -3.46 -10.24 -1.56
N ALA A 41 -3.16 -9.91 -0.31
CA ALA A 41 -3.59 -10.68 0.85
C ALA A 41 -5.10 -10.51 1.08
N THR A 42 -5.79 -11.60 1.40
CA THR A 42 -7.17 -11.52 1.88
C THR A 42 -7.15 -11.06 3.34
N ALA A 43 -7.77 -9.91 3.61
CA ALA A 43 -7.80 -9.36 4.96
C ALA A 43 -8.76 -10.15 5.86
N ALA A 44 -8.31 -10.53 7.05
CA ALA A 44 -9.15 -11.12 8.09
C ALA A 44 -9.96 -10.04 8.82
N GLN A 45 -9.43 -8.81 8.88
CA GLN A 45 -10.10 -7.64 9.46
C GLN A 45 -9.85 -6.42 8.58
N THR A 46 -10.84 -5.51 8.56
CA THR A 46 -10.71 -4.22 7.88
C THR A 46 -10.93 -3.10 8.89
N VAL A 47 -10.03 -2.13 8.88
CA VAL A 47 -10.10 -0.89 9.66
C VAL A 47 -10.40 0.26 8.70
N LYS A 48 -11.49 0.96 8.93
CA LYS A 48 -11.81 2.16 8.16
C LYS A 48 -11.07 3.36 8.74
N ILE A 49 -10.57 4.20 7.86
CA ILE A 49 -9.95 5.47 8.22
C ILE A 49 -10.94 6.58 7.89
N ASN A 50 -11.41 7.25 8.92
CA ASN A 50 -12.41 8.31 8.82
C ASN A 50 -11.79 9.62 9.28
N SER A 51 -11.92 10.66 8.46
CA SER A 51 -11.69 12.03 8.89
C SER A 51 -12.87 12.50 9.74
N ASP A 52 -12.59 13.34 10.71
CA ASP A 52 -13.61 13.94 11.56
C ASP A 52 -13.28 15.42 11.71
N PRO A 53 -14.16 16.34 11.29
CA PRO A 53 -13.89 17.76 11.37
C PRO A 53 -13.80 18.31 12.80
N ASN A 54 -14.28 17.53 13.79
CA ASN A 54 -14.24 17.90 15.21
C ASN A 54 -13.08 17.26 15.96
N THR A 55 -12.36 16.34 15.32
CA THR A 55 -11.22 15.60 15.88
C THR A 55 -10.11 15.48 14.85
N VAL A 56 -9.05 14.77 15.18
CA VAL A 56 -7.92 14.49 14.27
C VAL A 56 -8.19 13.33 13.29
N GLY A 57 -9.42 12.81 13.27
CA GLY A 57 -9.76 11.56 12.58
C GLY A 57 -9.60 10.34 13.49
N ARG A 58 -10.01 9.18 12.98
CA ARG A 58 -9.96 7.93 13.74
C ARG A 58 -9.78 6.72 12.85
N PHE A 59 -9.21 5.67 13.45
CA PHE A 59 -9.26 4.30 12.97
C PHE A 59 -10.53 3.63 13.54
N ASP A 60 -11.32 2.97 12.69
CA ASP A 60 -12.58 2.37 13.08
C ASP A 60 -12.71 0.92 12.55
N PRO A 61 -12.69 -0.09 13.43
CA PRO A 61 -12.46 0.00 14.87
C PRO A 61 -11.02 0.39 15.23
N GLY A 62 -10.82 1.03 16.40
CA GLY A 62 -9.51 1.43 16.91
C GLY A 62 -8.64 0.25 17.35
N THR A 63 -9.26 -0.92 17.63
CA THR A 63 -8.55 -2.16 17.97
C THR A 63 -9.16 -3.32 17.20
N VAL A 64 -8.32 -4.16 16.58
CA VAL A 64 -8.71 -5.41 15.96
C VAL A 64 -7.92 -6.58 16.52
N SER A 65 -8.49 -7.78 16.45
CA SER A 65 -7.82 -9.03 16.86
C SER A 65 -7.76 -9.99 15.70
N VAL A 66 -6.59 -10.54 15.46
CA VAL A 66 -6.30 -11.49 14.38
C VAL A 66 -5.39 -12.62 14.90
N LYS A 67 -5.16 -13.62 14.08
CA LYS A 67 -4.22 -14.73 14.36
C LYS A 67 -2.91 -14.51 13.63
N VAL A 68 -1.86 -15.18 14.09
CA VAL A 68 -0.60 -15.27 13.34
C VAL A 68 -0.87 -15.81 11.94
N GLY A 69 -0.37 -15.10 10.93
CA GLY A 69 -0.59 -15.38 9.51
C GLY A 69 -1.72 -14.58 8.87
N ASP A 70 -2.58 -13.95 9.65
CA ASP A 70 -3.65 -13.11 9.13
C ASP A 70 -3.15 -11.74 8.69
N SER A 71 -3.96 -11.11 7.83
CA SER A 71 -3.73 -9.75 7.35
C SER A 71 -4.84 -8.82 7.83
N VAL A 72 -4.48 -7.57 8.08
CA VAL A 72 -5.40 -6.45 8.32
C VAL A 72 -5.30 -5.50 7.15
N GLU A 73 -6.44 -5.03 6.65
CA GLU A 73 -6.53 -3.99 5.64
C GLU A 73 -7.01 -2.69 6.28
N TRP A 74 -6.38 -1.58 5.94
CA TRP A 74 -6.85 -0.23 6.24
C TRP A 74 -7.41 0.40 4.96
N ASP A 75 -8.59 0.99 5.08
CA ASP A 75 -9.36 1.54 3.96
C ASP A 75 -9.70 3.02 4.21
N TRP A 76 -9.21 3.91 3.37
CA TRP A 76 -9.49 5.37 3.41
C TRP A 76 -10.85 5.63 2.77
N VAL A 77 -11.90 5.61 3.58
CA VAL A 77 -13.30 5.57 3.12
C VAL A 77 -13.94 6.92 2.85
N ASP A 78 -13.29 8.02 3.21
CA ASP A 78 -13.84 9.36 3.04
C ASP A 78 -12.94 10.29 2.22
N ASN A 79 -13.45 11.47 1.87
CA ASN A 79 -12.73 12.50 1.12
C ASN A 79 -12.08 13.56 2.03
N GLY A 80 -11.81 13.23 3.29
CA GLY A 80 -11.21 14.13 4.25
C GLY A 80 -9.71 14.28 4.09
N ALA A 81 -9.03 14.53 5.20
CA ALA A 81 -7.59 14.70 5.24
C ALA A 81 -6.84 13.41 4.87
N GLN A 82 -5.58 13.55 4.47
CA GLN A 82 -4.68 12.42 4.36
C GLN A 82 -4.35 11.85 5.75
N HIS A 83 -4.15 10.54 5.80
CA HIS A 83 -3.74 9.82 7.01
C HIS A 83 -2.67 8.80 6.67
N SER A 84 -1.86 8.43 7.64
CA SER A 84 -0.96 7.28 7.55
C SER A 84 -1.35 6.19 8.55
N VAL A 85 -0.89 4.98 8.27
CA VAL A 85 -0.90 3.84 9.16
C VAL A 85 0.55 3.45 9.39
N THR A 86 1.10 3.90 10.51
CA THR A 86 2.53 3.78 10.81
C THR A 86 2.70 3.05 12.13
N ALA A 87 3.32 1.87 12.11
CA ALA A 87 3.58 1.09 13.32
C ALA A 87 4.58 1.79 14.24
N ASP A 88 4.34 1.76 15.56
CA ASP A 88 5.22 2.34 16.56
C ASP A 88 6.60 1.66 16.59
N ASP A 89 6.67 0.39 16.18
CA ASP A 89 7.89 -0.42 16.09
C ASP A 89 8.53 -0.41 14.69
N ASN A 90 8.01 0.39 13.76
CA ASN A 90 8.43 0.52 12.35
C ASN A 90 8.29 -0.77 11.52
N THR A 91 7.47 -1.72 11.91
CA THR A 91 7.25 -2.95 11.15
C THR A 91 6.44 -2.74 9.88
N PHE A 92 5.59 -1.71 9.84
CA PHE A 92 4.85 -1.29 8.65
C PHE A 92 4.63 0.24 8.62
N ASP A 93 4.54 0.79 7.43
CA ASP A 93 4.19 2.19 7.17
C ASP A 93 3.51 2.31 5.81
N SER A 94 2.30 2.86 5.79
CA SER A 94 1.57 3.11 4.56
C SER A 94 2.02 4.36 3.82
N CYS A 95 2.81 5.23 4.45
CA CYS A 95 2.94 6.63 4.10
C CYS A 95 1.59 7.39 4.19
N LEU A 96 1.59 8.67 3.84
CA LEU A 96 0.36 9.46 3.79
C LEU A 96 -0.45 9.09 2.55
N LEU A 97 -1.67 8.64 2.75
CA LEU A 97 -2.61 8.26 1.72
C LEU A 97 -3.93 9.04 1.88
N GLY A 98 -4.67 9.18 0.79
CA GLY A 98 -5.97 9.85 0.75
C GLY A 98 -7.10 8.90 0.37
N ALA A 99 -8.28 9.48 0.20
CA ALA A 99 -9.53 8.79 -0.12
C ALA A 99 -9.40 7.74 -1.23
N GLY A 100 -10.03 6.59 -1.04
CA GLY A 100 -10.00 5.47 -1.98
C GLY A 100 -8.73 4.63 -1.95
N SER A 101 -7.75 4.99 -1.10
CA SER A 101 -6.56 4.18 -0.89
C SER A 101 -6.83 3.00 0.04
N LYS A 102 -6.00 1.97 -0.11
CA LYS A 102 -5.97 0.79 0.76
C LYS A 102 -4.53 0.42 1.07
N PHE A 103 -4.31 -0.05 2.28
CA PHE A 103 -3.03 -0.63 2.71
C PHE A 103 -3.32 -1.88 3.51
N ALA A 104 -2.54 -2.93 3.34
CA ALA A 104 -2.68 -4.16 4.12
C ALA A 104 -1.32 -4.59 4.67
N ALA A 105 -1.31 -5.20 5.85
CA ALA A 105 -0.13 -5.82 6.44
C ALA A 105 -0.47 -7.21 6.97
N THR A 106 0.48 -8.14 6.85
CA THR A 106 0.36 -9.52 7.36
C THR A 106 1.18 -9.66 8.64
N PHE A 107 0.57 -10.25 9.67
CA PHE A 107 1.18 -10.40 10.99
C PHE A 107 1.71 -11.82 11.17
N THR A 108 3.03 -11.97 11.19
CA THR A 108 3.70 -13.30 11.27
C THR A 108 4.13 -13.68 12.69
N LYS A 109 3.88 -12.82 13.67
CA LYS A 109 4.21 -13.04 15.08
C LYS A 109 3.06 -12.61 15.98
N ALA A 110 2.85 -13.31 17.08
CA ALA A 110 1.93 -12.89 18.13
C ALA A 110 2.46 -11.64 18.86
N GLY A 111 1.56 -10.79 19.31
CA GLY A 111 1.87 -9.56 20.04
C GLY A 111 0.83 -8.46 19.83
N ASP A 112 1.06 -7.31 20.46
CA ASP A 112 0.28 -6.09 20.29
C ASP A 112 1.06 -5.12 19.40
N PHE A 113 0.50 -4.79 18.24
CA PHE A 113 1.09 -3.89 17.26
C PHE A 113 0.35 -2.56 17.27
N LYS A 114 0.88 -1.61 18.02
CA LYS A 114 0.35 -0.25 18.08
C LYS A 114 0.78 0.54 16.85
N TYR A 115 -0.12 1.39 16.37
CA TYR A 115 0.13 2.24 15.23
C TYR A 115 -0.56 3.60 15.38
N HIS A 116 -0.12 4.55 14.59
CA HIS A 116 -0.62 5.93 14.64
C HIS A 116 -0.63 6.57 13.25
N CYS A 117 -1.28 7.71 13.14
CA CYS A 117 -1.15 8.62 12.01
C CYS A 117 -0.05 9.63 12.29
N THR A 118 0.92 9.78 11.37
CA THR A 118 2.11 10.62 11.58
C THR A 118 1.83 12.12 11.65
N ILE A 119 0.71 12.57 11.09
CA ILE A 119 0.36 14.01 11.03
C ILE A 119 -0.78 14.40 11.98
N HIS A 120 -1.42 13.45 12.66
CA HIS A 120 -2.54 13.71 13.56
C HIS A 120 -2.26 13.14 14.94
N SER A 121 -1.78 13.98 15.85
CA SER A 121 -1.51 13.61 17.24
C SER A 121 -2.78 13.05 17.91
N GLY A 122 -2.67 11.87 18.53
CA GLY A 122 -3.79 11.20 19.20
C GLY A 122 -4.63 10.28 18.32
N MET A 123 -4.39 10.23 17.00
CA MET A 123 -5.01 9.24 16.12
C MET A 123 -4.20 7.94 16.19
N THR A 124 -4.65 6.99 17.00
CA THR A 124 -3.95 5.73 17.31
C THR A 124 -4.84 4.51 17.12
N GLY A 125 -4.24 3.35 16.88
CA GLY A 125 -4.90 2.07 16.80
C GLY A 125 -4.00 0.93 17.29
N ASP A 126 -4.58 -0.29 17.38
CA ASP A 126 -3.90 -1.46 17.89
C ASP A 126 -4.35 -2.73 17.17
N VAL A 127 -3.42 -3.57 16.76
CA VAL A 127 -3.68 -4.92 16.23
C VAL A 127 -3.17 -5.95 17.23
N LYS A 128 -4.08 -6.73 17.79
CA LYS A 128 -3.78 -7.83 18.73
C LYS A 128 -3.67 -9.12 17.96
N VAL A 129 -2.50 -9.75 18.00
CA VAL A 129 -2.20 -10.98 17.25
C VAL A 129 -1.97 -12.13 18.24
N SER A 130 -2.70 -13.25 18.05
CA SER A 130 -2.64 -14.43 18.91
C SER A 130 -2.38 -15.74 18.16
#